data_2ca2dbae19a63f4970f8f3f5418e02cb
#
_entry.id   2ca2dbae19a63f4970f8f3f5418e02cb
#
_cell.length_a   1.000
_cell.length_b   1.000
_cell.length_c   1.000
_cell.angle_alpha   90.00
_cell.angle_beta   90.00
_cell.angle_gamma   90.00
#
_symmetry.space_group_name_H-M   'P 1'
#
loop_
_entity.id
_entity.type
_entity.pdbx_description
1 polymer ?
#
loop_
_entity_poly.entity_id
_entity_poly.type
_entity_poly.pdbx_seq_one_letter_code
_entity_poly.pdbx_strand_id
1 'polypeptide(L)'
;MVVMEVPMKMEMTKMDRIRTYSELSQLKTFEERYEYLKLDGIVGEETFGFDRYLNQKFYQRDIEWKKVRNFVIMRDLGCDLGVEGREIHGKIIVHHMNPLTKYDLLNRTKFLLDPEYLICTLKSTHDAIHYGDENLLMKGPVERTRNDTCPWRK
;
A
#
# COMPACT_ATOMS: atom_id res chain seq x y z
N MET A 1 16.22 -16.88 -36.64
CA MET A 1 15.25 -15.87 -36.49
C MET A 1 15.36 -15.18 -35.16
N VAL A 2 15.28 -13.93 -35.23
CA VAL A 2 15.53 -13.14 -34.04
C VAL A 2 14.38 -13.20 -33.06
N VAL A 3 14.71 -13.18 -31.86
CA VAL A 3 13.77 -13.28 -30.82
C VAL A 3 13.51 -11.96 -30.17
N MET A 4 12.31 -11.75 -29.76
CA MET A 4 11.84 -10.46 -29.30
C MET A 4 11.58 -10.39 -27.81
N GLU A 5 12.03 -11.33 -27.07
CA GLU A 5 11.70 -11.36 -25.65
C GLU A 5 12.28 -10.19 -24.87
N VAL A 6 13.34 -9.60 -25.34
CA VAL A 6 13.96 -8.48 -24.61
C VAL A 6 13.02 -7.29 -24.44
N PRO A 7 12.31 -6.86 -25.50
CA PRO A 7 11.36 -5.76 -25.33
C PRO A 7 10.28 -6.03 -24.29
N MET A 8 9.85 -7.27 -24.18
CA MET A 8 8.83 -7.61 -23.24
C MET A 8 9.22 -7.36 -21.78
N LYS A 9 10.46 -7.62 -21.47
CA LYS A 9 10.96 -7.34 -20.11
C LYS A 9 11.00 -5.84 -19.85
N MET A 10 11.38 -5.08 -20.84
CA MET A 10 11.52 -3.64 -20.68
C MET A 10 10.18 -2.92 -20.62
N GLU A 11 9.16 -3.54 -21.16
CA GLU A 11 7.84 -2.94 -21.19
C GLU A 11 7.01 -3.23 -19.93
N MET A 12 7.54 -4.00 -19.02
CA MET A 12 6.85 -4.30 -17.79
C MET A 12 6.72 -3.03 -16.96
N THR A 13 5.49 -2.57 -16.78
CA THR A 13 5.20 -1.37 -16.01
C THR A 13 5.16 -1.68 -14.52
N LYS A 14 5.12 -0.63 -13.71
CA LYS A 14 4.96 -0.80 -12.27
C LYS A 14 3.66 -1.49 -11.91
N MET A 15 2.66 -1.35 -12.76
CA MET A 15 1.36 -2.01 -12.57
C MET A 15 1.43 -3.51 -12.77
N ASP A 16 2.32 -3.95 -13.65
CA ASP A 16 2.45 -5.38 -13.95
C ASP A 16 3.38 -6.11 -12.98
N ARG A 17 4.07 -5.35 -12.14
CA ARG A 17 4.97 -5.93 -11.16
C ARG A 17 4.20 -6.51 -9.98
N ILE A 18 4.55 -7.72 -9.59
CA ILE A 18 4.04 -8.30 -8.35
C ILE A 18 4.90 -7.79 -7.20
N ARG A 19 4.25 -7.16 -6.24
CA ARG A 19 4.92 -6.59 -5.06
C ARG A 19 4.77 -7.52 -3.88
N THR A 20 5.87 -7.72 -3.15
CA THR A 20 5.88 -8.65 -2.01
C THR A 20 6.51 -8.00 -0.78
N TYR A 21 6.13 -8.50 0.38
CA TYR A 21 6.71 -8.09 1.66
C TYR A 21 8.20 -8.41 1.71
N SER A 22 8.58 -9.59 1.21
CA SER A 22 9.99 -10.01 1.23
C SER A 22 10.89 -9.06 0.45
N GLU A 23 10.44 -8.62 -0.71
CA GLU A 23 11.21 -7.66 -1.50
C GLU A 23 11.23 -6.28 -0.85
N LEU A 24 10.08 -5.82 -0.37
CA LEU A 24 9.99 -4.51 0.28
C LEU A 24 10.90 -4.43 1.50
N SER A 25 10.97 -5.49 2.28
CA SER A 25 11.77 -5.52 3.51
C SER A 25 13.26 -5.38 3.25
N GLN A 26 13.72 -5.67 2.04
CA GLN A 26 15.13 -5.51 1.68
C GLN A 26 15.48 -4.09 1.30
N LEU A 27 14.48 -3.26 1.04
CA LEU A 27 14.70 -1.86 0.68
C LEU A 27 14.85 -1.04 1.96
N LYS A 28 15.87 -0.21 2.01
CA LYS A 28 16.23 0.49 3.25
C LYS A 28 15.84 1.96 3.28
N THR A 29 15.75 2.60 2.12
CA THR A 29 15.39 4.01 2.08
C THR A 29 13.91 4.20 1.78
N PHE A 30 13.40 5.33 2.25
CA PHE A 30 12.03 5.74 1.96
C PHE A 30 11.79 5.85 0.45
N GLU A 31 12.73 6.44 -0.27
CA GLU A 31 12.60 6.65 -1.71
C GLU A 31 12.49 5.33 -2.46
N GLU A 32 13.32 4.35 -2.08
CA GLU A 32 13.26 3.02 -2.69
C GLU A 32 11.93 2.33 -2.43
N ARG A 33 11.43 2.42 -1.20
CA ARG A 33 10.15 1.81 -0.83
C ARG A 33 8.99 2.47 -1.56
N TYR A 34 8.98 3.79 -1.63
CA TYR A 34 7.93 4.52 -2.31
C TYR A 34 7.91 4.20 -3.81
N GLU A 35 9.07 4.20 -4.46
CA GLU A 35 9.15 3.84 -5.87
C GLU A 35 8.69 2.41 -6.13
N TYR A 36 8.98 1.50 -5.22
CA TYR A 36 8.53 0.12 -5.32
C TYR A 36 7.02 -0.01 -5.18
N LEU A 37 6.42 0.73 -4.26
CA LEU A 37 4.99 0.62 -3.91
C LEU A 37 4.07 1.44 -4.81
N LYS A 38 4.56 2.48 -5.42
CA LYS A 38 3.74 3.46 -6.14
C LYS A 38 2.90 2.83 -7.25
N LEU A 39 1.61 3.23 -7.32
CA LEU A 39 0.62 2.66 -8.25
C LEU A 39 0.08 3.64 -9.29
N ASP A 40 0.49 4.79 -9.46
CA ASP A 40 0.11 5.75 -10.53
C ASP A 40 -1.39 6.05 -10.65
N GLY A 41 -2.14 5.82 -9.59
CA GLY A 41 -3.53 6.27 -9.52
C GLY A 41 -4.54 5.50 -10.33
N ILE A 42 -4.20 4.31 -10.83
CA ILE A 42 -5.16 3.55 -11.61
C ILE A 42 -6.14 2.83 -10.69
N VAL A 43 -7.33 3.40 -10.61
CA VAL A 43 -8.48 2.77 -9.96
C VAL A 43 -9.53 2.67 -11.06
N GLY A 44 -9.62 1.54 -11.70
CA GLY A 44 -10.50 1.35 -12.85
C GLY A 44 -11.55 0.28 -12.60
N GLU A 45 -12.32 0.00 -13.63
CA GLU A 45 -13.34 -1.05 -13.57
C GLU A 45 -12.75 -2.42 -13.25
N GLU A 46 -11.48 -2.61 -13.51
CA GLU A 46 -10.80 -3.87 -13.25
C GLU A 46 -10.57 -4.14 -11.78
N THR A 47 -10.60 -3.11 -10.94
CA THR A 47 -10.45 -3.28 -9.50
C THR A 47 -11.82 -3.27 -8.84
N PHE A 48 -11.92 -3.92 -7.68
CA PHE A 48 -13.19 -3.93 -6.97
C PHE A 48 -13.38 -2.69 -6.09
N GLY A 49 -12.44 -1.74 -6.15
CA GLY A 49 -12.50 -0.55 -5.31
C GLY A 49 -13.75 0.31 -5.52
N PHE A 50 -14.32 0.30 -6.72
CA PHE A 50 -15.56 1.01 -7.00
C PHE A 50 -16.81 0.23 -6.60
N ASP A 51 -16.72 -1.05 -6.33
CA ASP A 51 -17.86 -1.84 -5.94
C ASP A 51 -18.06 -1.74 -4.43
N ARG A 52 -18.90 -0.81 -4.01
CA ARG A 52 -19.14 -0.54 -2.59
C ARG A 52 -19.61 -1.78 -1.84
N TYR A 53 -20.49 -2.54 -2.46
CA TYR A 53 -21.06 -3.72 -1.79
C TYR A 53 -19.98 -4.77 -1.53
N LEU A 54 -19.21 -5.14 -2.53
CA LEU A 54 -18.13 -6.12 -2.38
C LEU A 54 -17.05 -5.61 -1.43
N ASN A 55 -16.73 -4.34 -1.52
CA ASN A 55 -15.73 -3.71 -0.68
C ASN A 55 -16.12 -3.80 0.80
N GLN A 56 -17.34 -3.40 1.13
CA GLN A 56 -17.83 -3.45 2.51
C GLN A 56 -17.96 -4.88 3.01
N LYS A 57 -18.47 -5.77 2.16
CA LYS A 57 -18.62 -7.18 2.54
C LYS A 57 -17.28 -7.79 2.91
N PHE A 58 -16.26 -7.50 2.14
CA PHE A 58 -14.93 -8.05 2.41
C PHE A 58 -14.30 -7.41 3.65
N TYR A 59 -14.12 -6.09 3.65
CA TYR A 59 -13.35 -5.43 4.71
C TYR A 59 -14.05 -5.40 6.06
N GLN A 60 -15.36 -5.40 6.09
CA GLN A 60 -16.10 -5.31 7.35
C GLN A 60 -16.56 -6.65 7.90
N ARG A 61 -16.82 -7.62 7.03
CA ARG A 61 -17.49 -8.86 7.43
C ARG A 61 -16.67 -10.13 7.25
N ASP A 62 -15.65 -10.11 6.42
CA ASP A 62 -14.90 -11.32 6.13
C ASP A 62 -14.03 -11.73 7.32
N ILE A 63 -14.28 -12.93 7.83
CA ILE A 63 -13.57 -13.44 9.02
C ILE A 63 -12.10 -13.72 8.72
N GLU A 64 -11.81 -14.28 7.56
CA GLU A 64 -10.43 -14.57 7.17
C GLU A 64 -9.64 -13.30 7.00
N TRP A 65 -10.25 -12.26 6.43
CA TRP A 65 -9.62 -10.97 6.31
C TRP A 65 -9.24 -10.41 7.67
N LYS A 66 -10.13 -10.51 8.64
CA LYS A 66 -9.86 -10.01 9.99
C LYS A 66 -8.66 -10.71 10.62
N LYS A 67 -8.56 -12.02 10.42
CA LYS A 67 -7.42 -12.79 10.94
C LYS A 67 -6.12 -12.39 10.26
N VAL A 68 -6.13 -12.26 8.95
CA VAL A 68 -4.95 -11.86 8.18
C VAL A 68 -4.54 -10.44 8.55
N ARG A 69 -5.51 -9.55 8.67
CA ARG A 69 -5.25 -8.17 9.09
C ARG A 69 -4.53 -8.11 10.43
N ASN A 70 -5.01 -8.85 11.40
CA ASN A 70 -4.38 -8.89 12.71
C ASN A 70 -2.97 -9.46 12.65
N PHE A 71 -2.76 -10.50 11.85
CA PHE A 71 -1.44 -11.08 11.65
C PHE A 71 -0.46 -10.05 11.07
N VAL A 72 -0.88 -9.31 10.04
CA VAL A 72 -0.04 -8.31 9.39
C VAL A 72 0.31 -7.19 10.35
N ILE A 73 -0.66 -6.72 11.14
CA ILE A 73 -0.41 -5.68 12.14
C ILE A 73 0.63 -6.14 13.16
N MET A 74 0.53 -7.38 13.61
CA MET A 74 1.50 -7.93 14.56
C MET A 74 2.88 -8.09 13.94
N ARG A 75 2.94 -8.60 12.71
CA ARG A 75 4.21 -8.78 11.99
C ARG A 75 4.92 -7.44 11.79
N ASP A 76 4.17 -6.42 11.41
CA ASP A 76 4.71 -5.10 11.11
C ASP A 76 4.85 -4.22 12.36
N LEU A 77 4.50 -4.77 13.52
CA LEU A 77 4.59 -4.08 14.83
C LEU A 77 3.83 -2.75 14.85
N GLY A 78 2.75 -2.66 14.08
CA GLY A 78 1.96 -1.43 13.99
C GLY A 78 2.68 -0.27 13.33
N CYS A 79 3.71 -0.55 12.55
CA CYS A 79 4.50 0.47 11.87
C CYS A 79 4.09 0.58 10.40
N ASP A 80 4.32 1.76 9.84
CA ASP A 80 4.11 2.04 8.43
C ASP A 80 5.30 1.50 7.62
N LEU A 81 5.11 0.43 6.88
CA LEU A 81 6.20 -0.16 6.12
C LEU A 81 6.56 0.64 4.86
N GLY A 82 5.73 1.58 4.45
CA GLY A 82 6.09 2.50 3.38
C GLY A 82 7.13 3.53 3.81
N VAL A 83 7.20 3.80 5.12
CA VAL A 83 8.20 4.68 5.70
C VAL A 83 8.84 3.96 6.87
N GLU A 84 10.06 3.49 6.66
CA GLU A 84 10.73 2.69 7.67
C GLU A 84 10.80 3.39 9.03
N GLY A 85 10.52 2.63 10.07
CA GLY A 85 10.60 3.11 11.45
C GLY A 85 9.47 4.00 11.89
N ARG A 86 8.46 4.26 11.05
CA ARG A 86 7.34 5.10 11.45
C ARG A 86 6.28 4.29 12.19
N GLU A 87 6.12 4.55 13.46
CA GLU A 87 5.06 3.97 14.26
C GLU A 87 3.73 4.65 13.94
N ILE A 88 2.67 3.85 13.81
CA ILE A 88 1.34 4.38 13.52
C ILE A 88 0.58 4.60 14.82
N HIS A 89 0.22 5.84 15.08
CA HIS A 89 -0.63 6.21 16.21
C HIS A 89 -2.03 6.51 15.67
N GLY A 90 -2.99 5.65 15.94
CA GLY A 90 -4.34 5.80 15.45
C GLY A 90 -4.71 4.69 14.47
N LYS A 91 -5.45 5.05 13.42
CA LYS A 91 -5.96 4.05 12.48
C LYS A 91 -4.85 3.45 11.63
N ILE A 92 -4.76 2.13 11.66
CA ILE A 92 -3.84 1.36 10.81
C ILE A 92 -4.61 0.86 9.60
N ILE A 93 -4.05 1.08 8.42
CA ILE A 93 -4.59 0.52 7.19
C ILE A 93 -3.69 -0.62 6.75
N VAL A 94 -4.28 -1.80 6.51
CA VAL A 94 -3.56 -2.90 5.89
C VAL A 94 -3.78 -2.80 4.40
N HIS A 95 -2.71 -2.52 3.69
CA HIS A 95 -2.70 -2.20 2.27
C HIS A 95 -2.37 -3.44 1.44
N HIS A 96 -3.18 -3.68 0.42
CA HIS A 96 -2.85 -4.67 -0.61
C HIS A 96 -1.85 -4.01 -1.57
N MET A 97 -0.63 -4.51 -1.59
CA MET A 97 0.41 -3.91 -2.44
C MET A 97 0.14 -4.07 -3.93
N ASN A 98 -0.63 -5.08 -4.29
CA ASN A 98 -1.02 -5.31 -5.67
C ASN A 98 -2.50 -4.98 -5.84
N PRO A 99 -2.88 -4.21 -6.88
CA PRO A 99 -4.28 -3.86 -7.10
C PRO A 99 -5.15 -5.12 -7.21
N LEU A 100 -6.24 -5.14 -6.45
CA LEU A 100 -7.17 -6.26 -6.45
C LEU A 100 -8.23 -6.08 -7.51
N THR A 101 -8.58 -7.18 -8.17
CA THR A 101 -9.68 -7.23 -9.11
C THR A 101 -10.86 -7.98 -8.50
N LYS A 102 -12.02 -7.92 -9.16
CA LYS A 102 -13.16 -8.75 -8.75
C LYS A 102 -12.81 -10.23 -8.79
N TYR A 103 -12.00 -10.63 -9.76
CA TYR A 103 -11.54 -12.01 -9.86
C TYR A 103 -10.80 -12.44 -8.59
N ASP A 104 -9.90 -11.59 -8.10
CA ASP A 104 -9.14 -11.88 -6.88
C ASP A 104 -10.07 -12.08 -5.68
N LEU A 105 -11.09 -11.24 -5.57
CA LEU A 105 -12.04 -11.32 -4.48
C LEU A 105 -12.92 -12.57 -4.57
N LEU A 106 -13.47 -12.85 -5.75
CA LEU A 106 -14.40 -13.94 -5.93
C LEU A 106 -13.71 -15.31 -5.87
N ASN A 107 -12.49 -15.38 -6.36
CA ASN A 107 -11.73 -16.64 -6.38
C ASN A 107 -10.75 -16.75 -5.20
N ARG A 108 -10.70 -15.74 -4.34
CA ARG A 108 -9.86 -15.69 -3.15
C ARG A 108 -8.41 -16.05 -3.48
N THR A 109 -7.86 -15.31 -4.44
CA THR A 109 -6.50 -15.54 -4.88
C THR A 109 -5.49 -15.19 -3.77
N LYS A 110 -4.24 -15.60 -3.95
CA LYS A 110 -3.19 -15.32 -2.97
C LYS A 110 -3.01 -13.83 -2.68
N PHE A 111 -3.29 -12.97 -3.66
CA PHE A 111 -3.14 -11.52 -3.48
C PHE A 111 -4.12 -10.95 -2.47
N LEU A 112 -5.21 -11.64 -2.20
CA LEU A 112 -6.26 -11.15 -1.31
C LEU A 112 -5.92 -11.37 0.18
N LEU A 113 -5.42 -12.53 0.53
CA LEU A 113 -5.31 -12.95 1.92
C LEU A 113 -3.92 -13.42 2.37
N ASP A 114 -2.97 -13.51 1.46
CA ASP A 114 -1.62 -13.93 1.83
C ASP A 114 -0.85 -12.71 2.38
N PRO A 115 -0.34 -12.79 3.61
CA PRO A 115 0.43 -11.69 4.21
C PRO A 115 1.63 -11.22 3.39
N GLU A 116 2.17 -12.06 2.52
CA GLU A 116 3.29 -11.68 1.66
C GLU A 116 2.95 -10.49 0.74
N TYR A 117 1.66 -10.27 0.48
CA TYR A 117 1.19 -9.21 -0.41
C TYR A 117 0.55 -8.04 0.34
N LEU A 118 0.71 -7.99 1.65
CA LEU A 118 0.05 -7.01 2.52
C LEU A 118 1.06 -6.31 3.42
N ILE A 119 0.83 -5.03 3.66
CA ILE A 119 1.63 -4.25 4.62
C ILE A 119 0.74 -3.29 5.39
N CYS A 120 1.21 -2.86 6.56
CA CYS A 120 0.56 -1.78 7.31
C CYS A 120 1.01 -0.43 6.77
N THR A 121 0.07 0.51 6.67
CA THR A 121 0.37 1.89 6.28
C THR A 121 -0.50 2.88 7.06
N LEU A 122 -0.01 4.12 7.16
CA LEU A 122 -0.85 5.26 7.51
C LEU A 122 -1.75 5.59 6.33
N LYS A 123 -2.86 6.27 6.60
CA LYS A 123 -3.76 6.70 5.54
C LYS A 123 -3.04 7.58 4.51
N SER A 124 -2.22 8.50 4.97
CA SER A 124 -1.47 9.39 4.07
C SER A 124 -0.52 8.61 3.16
N THR A 125 0.17 7.61 3.70
CA THR A 125 1.06 6.75 2.91
C THR A 125 0.25 5.91 1.93
N HIS A 126 -0.85 5.35 2.38
CA HIS A 126 -1.75 4.56 1.54
C HIS A 126 -2.25 5.38 0.34
N ASP A 127 -2.69 6.61 0.59
CA ASP A 127 -3.19 7.49 -0.45
C ASP A 127 -2.07 7.91 -1.42
N ALA A 128 -0.89 8.21 -0.89
CA ALA A 128 0.27 8.56 -1.72
C ALA A 128 0.65 7.42 -2.66
N ILE A 129 0.60 6.19 -2.17
CA ILE A 129 0.89 5.00 -2.99
C ILE A 129 -0.15 4.85 -4.10
N HIS A 130 -1.43 4.91 -3.75
CA HIS A 130 -2.51 4.68 -4.71
C HIS A 130 -2.54 5.74 -5.80
N TYR A 131 -2.37 7.01 -5.45
CA TYR A 131 -2.43 8.10 -6.41
C TYR A 131 -1.08 8.41 -7.05
N GLY A 132 -0.01 7.77 -6.60
CA GLY A 132 1.31 8.05 -7.10
C GLY A 132 1.79 9.47 -6.81
N ASP A 133 1.25 10.09 -5.76
CA ASP A 133 1.52 11.47 -5.41
C ASP A 133 2.21 11.56 -4.05
N GLU A 134 3.52 11.78 -4.07
CA GLU A 134 4.31 11.87 -2.84
C GLU A 134 3.95 13.08 -1.99
N ASN A 135 3.27 14.08 -2.54
CA ASN A 135 2.83 15.24 -1.77
C ASN A 135 1.74 14.88 -0.75
N LEU A 136 1.08 13.75 -0.93
CA LEU A 136 0.10 13.26 0.02
C LEU A 136 0.72 12.62 1.25
N LEU A 137 2.02 12.36 1.23
CA LEU A 137 2.71 11.79 2.38
C LEU A 137 2.69 12.79 3.54
N MET A 138 2.46 12.25 4.74
CA MET A 138 2.52 13.07 5.93
C MET A 138 3.95 13.48 6.19
N LYS A 139 4.20 14.79 6.17
CA LYS A 139 5.53 15.32 6.47
C LYS A 139 5.78 15.23 7.95
N GLY A 140 7.04 15.13 8.34
CA GLY A 140 7.42 15.15 9.73
C GLY A 140 7.09 16.50 10.38
N PRO A 141 7.28 16.61 11.70
CA PRO A 141 7.00 17.85 12.39
C PRO A 141 7.77 19.01 11.77
N VAL A 142 7.06 20.11 11.57
CA VAL A 142 7.69 21.33 11.08
C VAL A 142 8.41 22.00 12.24
N GLU A 143 9.65 22.41 11.99
CA GLU A 143 10.40 23.13 13.00
C GLU A 143 9.67 24.43 13.38
N ARG A 144 9.49 24.62 14.67
CA ARG A 144 8.78 25.79 15.15
C ARG A 144 9.67 27.02 15.10
N THR A 145 9.12 28.10 14.61
CA THR A 145 9.82 29.37 14.58
C THR A 145 9.54 30.14 15.85
N ARG A 146 10.40 31.12 16.13
CA ARG A 146 10.25 31.97 17.32
C ARG A 146 8.88 32.67 17.36
N ASN A 147 8.31 32.96 16.21
CA ASN A 147 7.04 33.69 16.11
C ASN A 147 5.84 32.75 16.00
N ASP A 148 6.04 31.45 16.11
CA ASP A 148 4.96 30.52 16.07
C ASP A 148 4.32 30.39 17.45
N THR A 149 3.28 31.17 17.65
CA THR A 149 2.59 31.22 18.94
C THR A 149 1.34 30.36 19.01
N CYS A 150 0.97 29.72 17.91
CA CYS A 150 -0.25 28.93 17.81
C CYS A 150 0.09 27.45 17.77
N PRO A 151 -0.04 26.70 18.89
CA PRO A 151 0.35 25.31 18.94
C PRO A 151 -0.52 24.38 18.07
N TRP A 152 -1.72 24.82 17.70
CA TRP A 152 -2.61 24.05 16.84
C TRP A 152 -2.57 24.49 15.38
N ARG A 153 -1.70 25.40 15.03
CA ARG A 153 -1.52 25.84 13.66
C ARG A 153 -0.86 24.71 12.87
N LYS A 154 -1.49 24.35 11.77
CA LYS A 154 -0.97 23.33 10.87
C LYS A 154 -0.14 23.93 9.75
#